data_c0d6c9d90f255443ce302bd403bc356a
#
_entry.id   c0d6c9d90f255443ce302bd403bc356a
#
_cell.length_a   1.000
_cell.length_b   1.000
_cell.length_c   1.000
_cell.angle_alpha   90.00
_cell.angle_beta   90.00
_cell.angle_gamma   90.00
#
_symmetry.space_group_name_H-M   'P 1'
#
loop_
_entity.id
_entity.type
_entity.pdbx_description
1 polymer ?
#
loop_
_entity_poly.entity_id
_entity_poly.type
_entity_poly.pdbx_seq_one_letter_code
_entity_poly.pdbx_strand_id
1 'polypeptide(L)'
;MRFSYTTNLSEVRALAETQAKMAGLPDARVADFVIAVSEVAANTVRHAHSTGSMEIRSNATEIVCEIRDQGVITDPTVGRQPPPPNATGGHGLWLVHQVCDRVELNSDENGTVVRMYMSLESADGSRGQAAR
;
A
#
# COMPACT_ATOMS: atom_id res chain seq x y z
N MET A 1 -6.96 4.42 11.83
CA MET A 1 -5.94 3.82 12.67
C MET A 1 -4.56 4.28 12.23
N ARG A 2 -3.74 4.73 13.14
CA ARG A 2 -2.42 5.28 12.84
C ARG A 2 -1.34 4.50 13.58
N PHE A 3 -0.21 4.27 12.94
CA PHE A 3 0.84 3.45 13.49
C PHE A 3 2.20 3.92 12.98
N SER A 4 3.19 4.04 13.88
CA SER A 4 4.57 4.37 13.52
C SER A 4 5.43 3.12 13.62
N TYR A 5 6.36 2.95 12.69
CA TYR A 5 7.20 1.77 12.66
C TYR A 5 8.61 2.13 12.21
N THR A 6 9.57 1.28 12.59
CA THR A 6 10.95 1.40 12.09
C THR A 6 11.31 0.16 11.28
N THR A 7 11.43 -0.99 11.94
CA THR A 7 11.85 -2.23 11.26
C THR A 7 10.87 -3.37 11.46
N ASN A 8 9.82 -3.20 12.27
CA ASN A 8 8.94 -4.31 12.60
C ASN A 8 7.86 -4.50 11.54
N LEU A 9 8.26 -5.08 10.41
CA LEU A 9 7.34 -5.28 9.30
C LEU A 9 6.30 -6.36 9.59
N SER A 10 6.61 -7.30 10.50
CA SER A 10 5.61 -8.30 10.92
C SER A 10 4.41 -7.64 11.56
N GLU A 11 4.65 -6.63 12.40
CA GLU A 11 3.56 -5.90 13.05
C GLU A 11 2.77 -5.08 12.03
N VAL A 12 3.47 -4.46 11.08
CA VAL A 12 2.82 -3.72 10.01
C VAL A 12 1.87 -4.63 9.24
N ARG A 13 2.34 -5.82 8.88
CA ARG A 13 1.51 -6.78 8.14
C ARG A 13 0.31 -7.24 8.95
N ALA A 14 0.51 -7.52 10.24
CA ALA A 14 -0.59 -7.97 11.10
C ALA A 14 -1.67 -6.89 11.23
N LEU A 15 -1.26 -5.64 11.37
CA LEU A 15 -2.21 -4.53 11.47
C LEU A 15 -2.96 -4.34 10.16
N ALA A 16 -2.25 -4.43 9.02
CA ALA A 16 -2.89 -4.29 7.71
C ALA A 16 -3.94 -5.39 7.51
N GLU A 17 -3.61 -6.62 7.88
CA GLU A 17 -4.54 -7.72 7.75
C GLU A 17 -5.78 -7.50 8.61
N THR A 18 -5.59 -7.13 9.86
CA THR A 18 -6.70 -6.90 10.78
C THR A 18 -7.61 -5.80 10.28
N GLN A 19 -7.04 -4.67 9.86
CA GLN A 19 -7.83 -3.55 9.39
C GLN A 19 -8.57 -3.87 8.09
N ALA A 20 -7.94 -4.62 7.19
CA ALA A 20 -8.58 -5.00 5.94
C ALA A 20 -9.79 -5.90 6.20
N LYS A 21 -9.64 -6.86 7.09
CA LYS A 21 -10.74 -7.75 7.45
C LYS A 21 -11.88 -6.99 8.12
N MET A 22 -11.55 -6.09 9.03
CA MET A 22 -12.56 -5.29 9.72
C MET A 22 -13.31 -4.38 8.76
N ALA A 23 -12.64 -3.90 7.72
CA ALA A 23 -13.28 -3.06 6.71
C ALA A 23 -14.17 -3.84 5.75
N GLY A 24 -14.06 -5.17 5.74
CA GLY A 24 -14.90 -6.00 4.88
C GLY A 24 -14.27 -6.33 3.52
N LEU A 25 -12.96 -6.17 3.40
CA LEU A 25 -12.29 -6.52 2.15
C LEU A 25 -12.41 -8.03 1.92
N PRO A 26 -12.74 -8.48 0.69
CA PRO A 26 -12.82 -9.93 0.42
C PRO A 26 -11.49 -10.63 0.72
N ASP A 27 -11.55 -11.88 1.17
CA ASP A 27 -10.36 -12.60 1.62
C ASP A 27 -9.22 -12.60 0.63
N ALA A 28 -9.54 -12.80 -0.66
CA ALA A 28 -8.49 -12.79 -1.69
C ALA A 28 -7.82 -11.42 -1.80
N ARG A 29 -8.57 -10.37 -1.54
CA ARG A 29 -8.04 -9.01 -1.61
C ARG A 29 -7.30 -8.61 -0.35
N VAL A 30 -7.60 -9.26 0.78
CA VAL A 30 -6.86 -9.02 2.02
C VAL A 30 -5.38 -9.35 1.81
N ALA A 31 -5.09 -10.48 1.18
CA ALA A 31 -3.70 -10.87 0.91
C ALA A 31 -3.01 -9.83 0.03
N ASP A 32 -3.69 -9.36 -1.02
CA ASP A 32 -3.14 -8.33 -1.90
C ASP A 32 -2.86 -7.03 -1.14
N PHE A 33 -3.78 -6.64 -0.26
CA PHE A 33 -3.61 -5.42 0.53
C PHE A 33 -2.39 -5.53 1.44
N VAL A 34 -2.23 -6.67 2.12
CA VAL A 34 -1.10 -6.90 3.01
C VAL A 34 0.21 -6.87 2.23
N ILE A 35 0.24 -7.47 1.04
CA ILE A 35 1.43 -7.45 0.20
C ILE A 35 1.80 -6.02 -0.17
N ALA A 36 0.81 -5.24 -0.63
CA ALA A 36 1.07 -3.86 -1.03
C ALA A 36 1.61 -3.02 0.12
N VAL A 37 0.95 -3.09 1.27
CA VAL A 37 1.37 -2.34 2.45
C VAL A 37 2.78 -2.77 2.87
N SER A 38 3.05 -4.07 2.86
CA SER A 38 4.34 -4.61 3.25
C SER A 38 5.47 -4.10 2.33
N GLU A 39 5.20 -4.04 1.02
CA GLU A 39 6.23 -3.59 0.07
C GLU A 39 6.57 -2.12 0.26
N VAL A 40 5.55 -1.27 0.47
CA VAL A 40 5.81 0.15 0.68
C VAL A 40 6.52 0.38 2.01
N ALA A 41 6.10 -0.34 3.06
CA ALA A 41 6.75 -0.21 4.37
C ALA A 41 8.20 -0.68 4.32
N ALA A 42 8.47 -1.77 3.59
CA ALA A 42 9.83 -2.26 3.43
C ALA A 42 10.72 -1.25 2.69
N ASN A 43 10.14 -0.53 1.72
CA ASN A 43 10.88 0.52 1.03
C ASN A 43 11.29 1.63 1.99
N THR A 44 10.42 2.00 2.92
CA THR A 44 10.76 3.00 3.95
C THR A 44 11.99 2.56 4.73
N VAL A 45 11.98 1.31 5.19
CA VAL A 45 13.09 0.80 6.01
C VAL A 45 14.39 0.73 5.20
N ARG A 46 14.31 0.26 3.95
CA ARG A 46 15.51 0.05 3.14
C ARG A 46 16.09 1.34 2.60
N HIS A 47 15.25 2.28 2.20
CA HIS A 47 15.71 3.42 1.41
C HIS A 47 15.68 4.74 2.16
N ALA A 48 14.77 4.90 3.11
CA ALA A 48 14.68 6.16 3.85
C ALA A 48 15.53 6.16 5.12
N HIS A 49 15.91 4.98 5.61
CA HIS A 49 16.68 4.84 6.85
C HIS A 49 16.02 5.58 8.01
N SER A 50 14.71 5.62 8.02
CA SER A 50 13.98 6.40 9.00
C SER A 50 12.71 5.69 9.41
N THR A 51 12.06 6.25 10.42
CA THR A 51 10.77 5.78 10.88
C THR A 51 9.71 6.14 9.85
N GLY A 52 8.87 5.18 9.54
CA GLY A 52 7.69 5.43 8.74
C GLY A 52 6.46 5.52 9.61
N SER A 53 5.41 6.13 9.10
CA SER A 53 4.11 6.12 9.75
C SER A 53 3.06 5.63 8.76
N MET A 54 2.07 4.93 9.29
CA MET A 54 1.02 4.32 8.50
C MET A 54 -0.33 4.73 9.09
N GLU A 55 -1.25 5.12 8.21
CA GLU A 55 -2.62 5.37 8.62
C GLU A 55 -3.55 4.61 7.70
N ILE A 56 -4.46 3.83 8.27
CA ILE A 56 -5.43 3.06 7.50
C ILE A 56 -6.82 3.58 7.82
N ARG A 57 -7.59 3.90 6.79
CA ARG A 57 -8.96 4.39 6.90
C ARG A 57 -9.84 3.64 5.93
N SER A 58 -11.11 3.56 6.25
CA SER A 58 -12.06 2.93 5.35
C SER A 58 -13.40 3.66 5.44
N ASN A 59 -14.18 3.51 4.38
CA ASN A 59 -15.56 3.97 4.35
C ASN A 59 -16.40 2.86 3.73
N ALA A 60 -17.58 3.17 3.25
CA ALA A 60 -18.50 2.15 2.74
C ALA A 60 -17.99 1.49 1.46
N THR A 61 -17.10 2.15 0.71
CA THR A 61 -16.73 1.69 -0.63
C THR A 61 -15.27 1.32 -0.80
N GLU A 62 -14.38 1.80 0.08
CA GLU A 62 -12.95 1.54 -0.13
C GLU A 62 -12.17 1.61 1.17
N ILE A 63 -11.00 0.99 1.14
CA ILE A 63 -10.01 1.11 2.20
C ILE A 63 -8.79 1.80 1.61
N VAL A 64 -8.17 2.67 2.39
CA VAL A 64 -6.97 3.38 1.98
C VAL A 64 -5.90 3.22 3.06
N CYS A 65 -4.68 2.95 2.61
CA CYS A 65 -3.51 2.93 3.48
C CYS A 65 -2.57 4.03 3.03
N GLU A 66 -2.21 4.92 3.95
CA GLU A 66 -1.28 6.00 3.67
C GLU A 66 0.00 5.74 4.45
N ILE A 67 1.13 5.71 3.75
CA ILE A 67 2.43 5.52 4.38
C ILE A 67 3.28 6.75 4.09
N ARG A 68 3.84 7.33 5.15
CA ARG A 68 4.69 8.51 5.09
C ARG A 68 6.07 8.16 5.59
N ASP A 69 7.10 8.70 4.92
CA ASP A 69 8.47 8.61 5.40
C ASP A 69 9.23 9.86 4.98
N GLN A 70 10.50 9.95 5.38
CA GLN A 70 11.32 11.13 5.08
C GLN A 70 12.22 10.93 3.87
N GLY A 71 12.17 9.77 3.23
CA GLY A 71 12.93 9.54 2.01
C GLY A 71 12.34 10.30 0.84
N VAL A 72 13.14 10.52 -0.19
CA VAL A 72 12.73 11.24 -1.37
C VAL A 72 12.84 10.33 -2.59
N ILE A 73 11.77 10.29 -3.38
CA ILE A 73 11.75 9.56 -4.65
C ILE A 73 11.78 10.61 -5.75
N THR A 74 12.84 10.60 -6.56
CA THR A 74 13.02 11.63 -7.59
C THR A 74 12.33 11.30 -8.89
N ASP A 75 12.00 10.02 -9.12
CA ASP A 75 11.31 9.60 -10.35
C ASP A 75 9.81 9.43 -10.06
N PRO A 76 8.96 10.35 -10.51
CA PRO A 76 7.53 10.26 -10.21
C PRO A 76 6.84 9.11 -10.92
N THR A 77 7.51 8.44 -11.87
CA THR A 77 6.91 7.31 -12.58
C THR A 77 7.37 5.97 -12.03
N VAL A 78 8.13 5.97 -10.94
CA VAL A 78 8.66 4.74 -10.38
C VAL A 78 7.53 3.76 -10.07
N GLY A 79 7.71 2.51 -10.44
CA GLY A 79 6.73 1.45 -10.20
C GLY A 79 5.59 1.38 -11.20
N ARG A 80 5.50 2.33 -12.14
CA ARG A 80 4.41 2.32 -13.11
C ARG A 80 4.67 1.42 -14.29
N GLN A 81 5.92 0.99 -14.48
CA GLN A 81 6.28 0.07 -15.55
C GLN A 81 7.00 -1.13 -14.96
N PRO A 82 6.91 -2.31 -15.61
CA PRO A 82 7.62 -3.48 -15.11
C PRO A 82 9.13 -3.20 -15.12
N PRO A 83 9.84 -3.58 -14.05
CA PRO A 83 11.29 -3.42 -14.05
C PRO A 83 11.92 -4.40 -15.04
N PRO A 84 13.12 -4.08 -15.57
CA PRO A 84 13.84 -5.05 -16.41
C PRO A 84 14.07 -6.35 -15.64
N PRO A 85 14.16 -7.49 -16.34
CA PRO A 85 14.31 -8.78 -15.65
C PRO A 85 15.51 -8.86 -14.72
N ASN A 86 16.57 -8.12 -15.01
CA ASN A 86 17.79 -8.14 -14.21
C ASN A 86 17.89 -6.94 -13.26
N ALA A 87 16.80 -6.20 -13.07
CA ALA A 87 16.82 -5.06 -12.17
C ALA A 87 16.91 -5.53 -10.72
N THR A 88 17.61 -4.74 -9.88
CA THR A 88 17.77 -5.06 -8.48
C THR A 88 16.81 -4.28 -7.58
N GLY A 89 15.92 -3.49 -8.17
CA GLY A 89 14.95 -2.72 -7.42
C GLY A 89 13.74 -2.37 -8.27
N GLY A 90 12.75 -1.72 -7.67
CA GLY A 90 11.56 -1.29 -8.37
C GLY A 90 10.47 -2.33 -8.51
N HIS A 91 10.74 -3.58 -8.15
CA HIS A 91 9.75 -4.65 -8.26
C HIS A 91 8.60 -4.44 -7.29
N GLY A 92 8.90 -4.00 -6.08
CA GLY A 92 7.88 -3.83 -5.05
C GLY A 92 6.85 -2.78 -5.42
N LEU A 93 7.28 -1.61 -5.88
CA LEU A 93 6.35 -0.55 -6.26
C LEU A 93 5.54 -0.93 -7.49
N TRP A 94 6.16 -1.64 -8.45
CA TRP A 94 5.41 -2.14 -9.60
C TRP A 94 4.31 -3.10 -9.13
N LEU A 95 4.64 -4.00 -8.21
CA LEU A 95 3.65 -4.94 -7.67
C LEU A 95 2.51 -4.20 -6.97
N VAL A 96 2.83 -3.15 -6.22
CA VAL A 96 1.80 -2.34 -5.55
C VAL A 96 0.81 -1.77 -6.56
N HIS A 97 1.31 -1.25 -7.68
CA HIS A 97 0.44 -0.74 -8.73
C HIS A 97 -0.40 -1.84 -9.37
N GLN A 98 0.09 -3.07 -9.38
CA GLN A 98 -0.65 -4.18 -9.98
C GLN A 98 -1.80 -4.65 -9.11
N VAL A 99 -1.63 -4.64 -7.78
CA VAL A 99 -2.64 -5.21 -6.88
C VAL A 99 -3.61 -4.19 -6.31
N CYS A 100 -3.23 -2.92 -6.26
CA CYS A 100 -4.12 -1.87 -5.75
C CYS A 100 -4.96 -1.29 -6.87
N ASP A 101 -6.16 -0.84 -6.54
CA ASP A 101 -7.04 -0.22 -7.53
C ASP A 101 -6.56 1.17 -7.91
N ARG A 102 -5.91 1.86 -6.98
CA ARG A 102 -5.32 3.17 -7.24
C ARG A 102 -4.16 3.39 -6.30
N VAL A 103 -3.11 4.00 -6.79
CA VAL A 103 -1.94 4.36 -5.99
C VAL A 103 -1.60 5.80 -6.28
N GLU A 104 -1.41 6.60 -5.23
CA GLU A 104 -0.92 7.97 -5.34
C GLU A 104 0.43 8.05 -4.65
N LEU A 105 1.40 8.64 -5.33
CA LEU A 105 2.73 8.82 -4.79
C LEU A 105 3.12 10.27 -4.91
N ASN A 106 3.42 10.90 -3.77
CA ASN A 106 3.88 12.28 -3.72
C ASN A 106 5.19 12.32 -2.95
N SER A 107 6.22 12.90 -3.57
CA SER A 107 7.52 12.99 -2.94
C SER A 107 8.09 14.38 -3.18
N ASP A 108 8.61 14.97 -2.12
CA ASP A 108 9.27 16.28 -2.20
C ASP A 108 10.40 16.31 -1.19
N GLU A 109 10.97 17.48 -0.97
CA GLU A 109 12.11 17.63 -0.08
C GLU A 109 11.77 17.29 1.37
N ASN A 110 10.49 17.24 1.72
CA ASN A 110 10.04 16.92 3.08
C ASN A 110 9.74 15.43 3.27
N GLY A 111 9.79 14.64 2.22
CA GLY A 111 9.56 13.21 2.31
C GLY A 111 8.63 12.68 1.26
N THR A 112 8.16 11.46 1.48
CA THR A 112 7.32 10.74 0.54
C THR A 112 6.03 10.29 1.22
N VAL A 113 4.92 10.38 0.49
CA VAL A 113 3.62 9.87 0.91
C VAL A 113 3.13 8.94 -0.20
N VAL A 114 2.78 7.71 0.19
CA VAL A 114 2.19 6.74 -0.73
C VAL A 114 0.80 6.41 -0.21
N ARG A 115 -0.22 6.56 -1.05
CA ARG A 115 -1.59 6.17 -0.70
C ARG A 115 -2.02 5.04 -1.60
N MET A 116 -2.48 3.96 -0.98
CA MET A 116 -2.92 2.76 -1.66
C MET A 116 -4.40 2.56 -1.40
N TYR A 117 -5.19 2.47 -2.49
CA TYR A 117 -6.65 2.37 -2.41
C TYR A 117 -7.10 1.03 -2.94
N MET A 118 -8.02 0.38 -2.21
CA MET A 118 -8.67 -0.82 -2.69
C MET A 118 -10.18 -0.72 -2.48
N SER A 119 -10.92 -1.08 -3.52
CA SER A 119 -12.37 -1.16 -3.44
C SER A 119 -12.78 -2.30 -2.52
N LEU A 120 -13.79 -2.06 -1.71
CA LEU A 120 -14.37 -3.11 -0.87
C LEU A 120 -15.34 -3.98 -1.64
N GLU A 121 -15.66 -3.61 -2.88
CA GLU A 121 -16.50 -4.43 -3.73
C GLU A 121 -15.68 -5.56 -4.32
N SER A 122 -16.35 -6.70 -4.51
CA SER A 122 -15.67 -7.83 -5.13
C SER A 122 -15.35 -7.52 -6.59
N ALA A 123 -14.39 -8.26 -7.15
CA ALA A 123 -13.93 -8.00 -8.51
C ALA A 123 -15.03 -8.12 -9.56
N ASP A 124 -16.07 -8.91 -9.29
CA ASP A 124 -17.18 -9.06 -10.22
C ASP A 124 -18.32 -8.10 -9.93
N GLY A 125 -18.10 -7.17 -9.01
CA GLY A 125 -19.09 -6.18 -8.69
C GLY A 125 -20.29 -6.69 -7.93
N SER A 126 -20.21 -7.90 -7.43
CA SER A 126 -21.36 -8.54 -6.79
C SER A 126 -21.59 -8.08 -5.37
N ARG A 127 -20.62 -7.44 -4.76
CA ARG A 127 -20.80 -7.00 -3.41
C ARG A 127 -21.86 -5.91 -3.35
N GLY A 128 -22.76 -6.14 -2.61
CA GLY A 128 -23.83 -5.26 -2.58
C GLY A 128 -24.56 -5.29 -3.83
N GLN A 129 -24.09 -6.12 -4.58
CA GLN A 129 -24.45 -6.17 -5.68
C GLN A 129 -25.32 -6.22 -6.02
N ALA A 130 -25.17 -6.09 -5.87
CA ALA A 130 -25.47 -6.02 -6.42
C ALA A 130 -25.50 -5.41 -7.18
N ALA A 131 -25.38 -5.23 -7.16
CA ALA A 131 -25.35 -4.71 -7.90
C ALA A 131 -25.07 -4.06 -8.43
N ARG A 132 -24.93 -3.95 -8.62
CA ARG A 132 -24.54 -3.13 -9.25
C ARG A 132 -25.07 -2.93 -10.09
#